data_a7e924576fcaf806c6f1c9538fefb258
#
_entry.id   a7e924576fcaf806c6f1c9538fefb258
#
_cell.length_a   1.000
_cell.length_b   1.000
_cell.length_c   1.000
_cell.angle_alpha   90.00
_cell.angle_beta   90.00
_cell.angle_gamma   90.00
#
_symmetry.space_group_name_H-M   'P 1'
#
loop_
_entity.id
_entity.type
_entity.pdbx_description
1 polymer ?
#
loop_
_entity_poly.entity_id
_entity_poly.type
_entity_poly.pdbx_seq_one_letter_code
_entity_poly.pdbx_strand_id
1 'polypeptide(L)'
;MQMVKSSFDVTPEGRLVSYRGYESNVIVPTGVTEIGERAFWGARLMTRLTLPASLRVIGAWGFAGCTSLREVASFGGVTDIGAHAFFSCTALAEVWLPPTVRRIGAAAFDGCATLGFLSLPEALTDIGDMAFRGCRSLRRVSVSPKNRMFYEREGVLFDRCGQLVRYPPGRDAFAYTVPPGVHSLADGAFSEATMLREVGLPGSLTRIGQGAFYRAKHLRSLDLPPRVTEIGAEAFGACEALARVGLPCGLTTVPPLAFFGCAGLTDVALPPGVTKIGEGAFLGCRSLRSVTAGRLRVVGENAFSDCVSLRSVSATALPRVGTSGNEAFFTAAAQKNPRGG
;
A
#
# COMPACT_ATOMS: atom_id res chain seq x y z
N MET A 1 -6.54 -43.13 30.39
CA MET A 1 -7.36 -42.06 29.82
C MET A 1 -6.43 -40.89 29.47
N GLN A 2 -5.92 -40.84 28.21
CA GLN A 2 -5.10 -39.72 27.76
C GLN A 2 -6.00 -38.49 27.74
N MET A 3 -5.69 -37.48 28.56
CA MET A 3 -6.31 -36.17 28.40
C MET A 3 -5.94 -35.64 27.02
N VAL A 4 -6.91 -35.58 26.13
CA VAL A 4 -6.77 -34.89 24.86
C VAL A 4 -6.48 -33.43 25.22
N LYS A 5 -5.21 -32.99 25.12
CA LYS A 5 -4.86 -31.58 25.26
C LYS A 5 -5.72 -30.78 24.30
N SER A 6 -6.50 -29.85 24.82
CA SER A 6 -7.26 -28.91 23.97
C SER A 6 -6.31 -28.24 22.98
N SER A 7 -6.69 -28.20 21.71
CA SER A 7 -5.93 -27.46 20.68
C SER A 7 -5.90 -25.96 20.94
N PHE A 8 -6.71 -25.49 21.89
CA PHE A 8 -6.87 -24.08 22.25
C PHE A 8 -6.36 -23.85 23.67
N ASP A 9 -5.53 -22.84 23.84
CA ASP A 9 -5.10 -22.30 25.11
C ASP A 9 -5.89 -21.00 25.38
N VAL A 10 -6.83 -21.05 26.32
CA VAL A 10 -7.77 -19.96 26.61
C VAL A 10 -7.68 -19.59 28.08
N THR A 11 -7.52 -18.28 28.35
CA THR A 11 -7.51 -17.78 29.74
C THR A 11 -8.92 -17.80 30.35
N PRO A 12 -9.03 -17.74 31.68
CA PRO A 12 -10.33 -17.68 32.37
C PRO A 12 -11.21 -16.50 31.91
N GLU A 13 -10.60 -15.39 31.47
CA GLU A 13 -11.27 -14.17 31.01
C GLU A 13 -11.74 -14.30 29.55
N GLY A 14 -11.50 -15.45 28.89
CA GLY A 14 -11.97 -15.71 27.53
C GLY A 14 -10.99 -15.23 26.44
N ARG A 15 -9.73 -14.96 26.75
CA ARG A 15 -8.71 -14.66 25.75
C ARG A 15 -8.07 -15.96 25.24
N LEU A 16 -8.14 -16.18 23.92
CA LEU A 16 -7.45 -17.29 23.26
C LEU A 16 -5.99 -16.87 23.00
N VAL A 17 -5.06 -17.49 23.74
CA VAL A 17 -3.63 -17.16 23.73
C VAL A 17 -2.91 -17.86 22.57
N SER A 18 -3.21 -19.15 22.34
CA SER A 18 -2.58 -19.91 21.27
C SER A 18 -3.47 -21.06 20.77
N TYR A 19 -3.34 -21.36 19.49
CA TYR A 19 -3.90 -22.52 18.83
C TYR A 19 -2.77 -23.46 18.37
N ARG A 20 -2.89 -24.74 18.72
CA ARG A 20 -1.89 -25.78 18.42
C ARG A 20 -2.46 -26.95 17.63
N GLY A 21 -3.66 -26.79 17.08
CA GLY A 21 -4.33 -27.81 16.29
C GLY A 21 -3.84 -27.87 14.84
N TYR A 22 -4.27 -28.91 14.17
CA TYR A 22 -3.96 -29.19 12.76
C TYR A 22 -5.23 -29.36 11.91
N GLU A 23 -6.38 -29.03 12.48
CA GLU A 23 -7.68 -29.18 11.85
C GLU A 23 -7.83 -28.22 10.68
N SER A 24 -8.42 -28.72 9.57
CA SER A 24 -8.74 -27.88 8.42
C SER A 24 -9.96 -27.00 8.65
N ASN A 25 -10.91 -27.47 9.47
CA ASN A 25 -12.11 -26.73 9.87
C ASN A 25 -11.99 -26.40 11.37
N VAL A 26 -11.77 -25.16 11.71
CA VAL A 26 -11.54 -24.72 13.08
C VAL A 26 -12.76 -23.96 13.57
N ILE A 27 -13.32 -24.43 14.70
CA ILE A 27 -14.42 -23.78 15.41
C ILE A 27 -13.86 -23.28 16.74
N VAL A 28 -13.75 -21.95 16.88
CA VAL A 28 -13.29 -21.36 18.14
C VAL A 28 -14.35 -21.54 19.21
N PRO A 29 -13.99 -22.00 20.43
CA PRO A 29 -14.93 -22.30 21.50
C PRO A 29 -15.84 -21.11 21.88
N THR A 30 -17.07 -21.42 22.27
CA THR A 30 -17.98 -20.46 22.89
C THR A 30 -17.37 -19.90 24.17
N GLY A 31 -17.63 -18.61 24.46
CA GLY A 31 -17.02 -17.92 25.61
C GLY A 31 -15.70 -17.22 25.30
N VAL A 32 -15.04 -17.52 24.17
CA VAL A 32 -13.89 -16.73 23.74
C VAL A 32 -14.37 -15.33 23.33
N THR A 33 -13.76 -14.31 23.95
CA THR A 33 -14.08 -12.88 23.74
C THR A 33 -12.98 -12.16 22.96
N GLU A 34 -11.75 -12.69 22.99
CA GLU A 34 -10.58 -12.13 22.31
C GLU A 34 -9.72 -13.23 21.68
N ILE A 35 -9.32 -13.03 20.43
CA ILE A 35 -8.18 -13.75 19.84
C ILE A 35 -6.92 -12.96 20.17
N GLY A 36 -6.02 -13.55 20.93
CA GLY A 36 -4.77 -12.93 21.36
C GLY A 36 -3.83 -12.64 20.20
N GLU A 37 -2.81 -11.83 20.43
CA GLU A 37 -1.77 -11.56 19.45
C GLU A 37 -1.12 -12.87 18.98
N ARG A 38 -1.04 -13.05 17.64
CA ARG A 38 -0.44 -14.23 16.99
C ARG A 38 -1.06 -15.56 17.36
N ALA A 39 -2.25 -15.61 17.94
CA ALA A 39 -2.83 -16.84 18.48
C ALA A 39 -2.95 -17.99 17.46
N PHE A 40 -3.18 -17.67 16.18
CA PHE A 40 -3.21 -18.64 15.05
C PHE A 40 -2.10 -18.41 14.04
N TRP A 41 -1.03 -17.73 14.41
CA TRP A 41 0.05 -17.44 13.46
C TRP A 41 0.53 -18.69 12.72
N GLY A 42 0.41 -18.65 11.39
CA GLY A 42 0.92 -19.71 10.53
C GLY A 42 0.14 -21.02 10.62
N ALA A 43 -1.11 -21.01 11.05
CA ALA A 43 -1.98 -22.19 11.03
C ALA A 43 -2.35 -22.55 9.57
N ARG A 44 -1.35 -23.09 8.84
CA ARG A 44 -1.40 -23.28 7.36
C ARG A 44 -2.36 -24.38 6.90
N LEU A 45 -2.81 -25.27 7.79
CA LEU A 45 -3.75 -26.33 7.45
C LEU A 45 -5.21 -25.88 7.57
N MET A 46 -5.47 -24.79 8.28
CA MET A 46 -6.81 -24.25 8.48
C MET A 46 -7.34 -23.67 7.16
N THR A 47 -8.45 -24.23 6.68
CA THR A 47 -9.12 -23.77 5.45
C THR A 47 -10.42 -23.02 5.74
N ARG A 48 -11.08 -23.35 6.87
CA ARG A 48 -12.33 -22.73 7.31
C ARG A 48 -12.24 -22.37 8.80
N LEU A 49 -12.74 -21.19 9.14
CA LEU A 49 -12.76 -20.68 10.50
C LEU A 49 -14.18 -20.25 10.87
N THR A 50 -14.63 -20.62 12.05
CA THR A 50 -15.87 -20.12 12.65
C THR A 50 -15.56 -19.49 14.00
N LEU A 51 -15.92 -18.22 14.17
CA LEU A 51 -15.72 -17.45 15.38
C LEU A 51 -17.03 -17.36 16.17
N PRO A 52 -16.98 -17.41 17.52
CA PRO A 52 -18.19 -17.41 18.36
C PRO A 52 -18.83 -16.02 18.44
N ALA A 53 -20.12 -15.96 18.74
CA ALA A 53 -20.85 -14.70 18.91
C ALA A 53 -20.33 -13.85 20.08
N SER A 54 -19.65 -14.47 21.05
CA SER A 54 -18.99 -13.78 22.16
C SER A 54 -17.76 -12.96 21.76
N LEU A 55 -17.14 -13.25 20.61
CA LEU A 55 -15.89 -12.62 20.19
C LEU A 55 -16.10 -11.12 19.91
N ARG A 56 -15.19 -10.30 20.43
CA ARG A 56 -15.18 -8.84 20.23
C ARG A 56 -13.92 -8.36 19.56
N VAL A 57 -12.76 -8.94 19.87
CA VAL A 57 -11.47 -8.45 19.40
C VAL A 57 -10.69 -9.58 18.72
N ILE A 58 -10.17 -9.28 17.53
CA ILE A 58 -9.11 -10.07 16.89
C ILE A 58 -7.82 -9.26 17.07
N GLY A 59 -6.90 -9.81 17.87
CA GLY A 59 -5.62 -9.17 18.18
C GLY A 59 -4.69 -9.06 16.98
N ALA A 60 -3.63 -8.27 17.16
CA ALA A 60 -2.62 -8.08 16.12
C ALA A 60 -2.02 -9.42 15.68
N TRP A 61 -1.86 -9.61 14.36
CA TRP A 61 -1.31 -10.83 13.76
C TRP A 61 -2.12 -12.11 14.09
N GLY A 62 -3.33 -12.00 14.62
CA GLY A 62 -4.11 -13.10 15.17
C GLY A 62 -4.19 -14.32 14.25
N PHE A 63 -4.40 -14.13 12.96
CA PHE A 63 -4.48 -15.15 11.91
C PHE A 63 -3.41 -14.95 10.82
N ALA A 64 -2.34 -14.20 11.10
CA ALA A 64 -1.33 -13.93 10.08
C ALA A 64 -0.67 -15.21 9.57
N GLY A 65 -0.48 -15.31 8.26
CA GLY A 65 0.16 -16.46 7.62
C GLY A 65 -0.71 -17.72 7.57
N CYS A 66 -2.02 -17.63 7.82
CA CYS A 66 -2.97 -18.72 7.58
C CYS A 66 -3.22 -18.84 6.06
N THR A 67 -2.20 -19.29 5.34
CA THR A 67 -2.15 -19.23 3.86
C THR A 67 -3.20 -20.09 3.16
N SER A 68 -3.75 -21.11 3.84
CA SER A 68 -4.82 -21.97 3.30
C SER A 68 -6.23 -21.54 3.71
N LEU A 69 -6.37 -20.53 4.58
CA LEU A 69 -7.68 -20.04 5.04
C LEU A 69 -8.44 -19.44 3.87
N ARG A 70 -9.54 -20.09 3.48
CA ARG A 70 -10.38 -19.70 2.35
C ARG A 70 -11.62 -18.93 2.78
N GLU A 71 -12.15 -19.26 3.95
CA GLU A 71 -13.42 -18.77 4.42
C GLU A 71 -13.39 -18.51 5.94
N VAL A 72 -13.90 -17.37 6.33
CA VAL A 72 -14.34 -17.11 7.70
C VAL A 72 -15.85 -17.19 7.70
N ALA A 73 -16.39 -18.34 8.09
CA ALA A 73 -17.82 -18.64 8.01
C ALA A 73 -18.67 -17.74 8.92
N SER A 74 -18.07 -17.26 10.01
CA SER A 74 -18.69 -16.26 10.90
C SER A 74 -17.59 -15.45 11.58
N PHE A 75 -17.78 -14.15 11.63
CA PHE A 75 -16.95 -13.23 12.43
C PHE A 75 -17.52 -13.00 13.84
N GLY A 76 -18.60 -13.70 14.23
CA GLY A 76 -19.23 -13.52 15.54
C GLY A 76 -19.71 -12.10 15.78
N GLY A 77 -19.42 -11.55 16.96
CA GLY A 77 -19.73 -10.19 17.35
C GLY A 77 -18.53 -9.23 17.30
N VAL A 78 -17.56 -9.48 16.44
CA VAL A 78 -16.29 -8.71 16.35
C VAL A 78 -16.58 -7.23 16.15
N THR A 79 -15.89 -6.41 16.96
CA THR A 79 -15.90 -4.96 16.88
C THR A 79 -14.59 -4.40 16.37
N ASP A 80 -13.47 -5.09 16.68
CA ASP A 80 -12.13 -4.62 16.40
C ASP A 80 -11.28 -5.72 15.74
N ILE A 81 -10.71 -5.39 14.59
CA ILE A 81 -9.74 -6.23 13.88
C ILE A 81 -8.37 -5.54 14.00
N GLY A 82 -7.43 -6.18 14.66
CA GLY A 82 -6.11 -5.63 14.97
C GLY A 82 -5.20 -5.49 13.74
N ALA A 83 -4.08 -4.81 13.95
CA ALA A 83 -3.07 -4.65 12.89
C ALA A 83 -2.55 -6.02 12.42
N HIS A 84 -2.42 -6.18 11.09
CA HIS A 84 -1.95 -7.43 10.46
C HIS A 84 -2.78 -8.68 10.80
N ALA A 85 -4.00 -8.55 11.28
CA ALA A 85 -4.79 -9.67 11.82
C ALA A 85 -4.91 -10.85 10.84
N PHE A 86 -5.09 -10.58 9.54
CA PHE A 86 -5.16 -11.57 8.45
C PHE A 86 -4.03 -11.38 7.43
N PHE A 87 -2.88 -10.83 7.88
CA PHE A 87 -1.72 -10.63 7.00
C PHE A 87 -1.34 -11.93 6.27
N SER A 88 -1.18 -11.86 4.94
CA SER A 88 -0.80 -13.02 4.10
C SER A 88 -1.74 -14.22 4.22
N CYS A 89 -3.03 -14.03 4.48
CA CYS A 89 -4.05 -15.06 4.29
C CYS A 89 -4.36 -15.18 2.78
N THR A 90 -3.40 -15.74 2.03
CA THR A 90 -3.38 -15.67 0.57
C THR A 90 -4.54 -16.38 -0.12
N ALA A 91 -5.19 -17.36 0.52
CA ALA A 91 -6.34 -18.09 -0.01
C ALA A 91 -7.70 -17.50 0.41
N LEU A 92 -7.73 -16.42 1.23
CA LEU A 92 -8.98 -15.83 1.71
C LEU A 92 -9.67 -15.10 0.56
N ALA A 93 -10.80 -15.66 0.09
CA ALA A 93 -11.46 -15.19 -1.12
C ALA A 93 -12.52 -14.13 -0.86
N GLU A 94 -13.22 -14.23 0.28
CA GLU A 94 -14.30 -13.32 0.65
C GLU A 94 -14.25 -12.99 2.14
N VAL A 95 -14.62 -11.76 2.47
CA VAL A 95 -14.74 -11.28 3.85
C VAL A 95 -16.07 -10.55 4.01
N TRP A 96 -16.93 -11.13 4.85
CA TRP A 96 -18.23 -10.59 5.25
C TRP A 96 -18.15 -10.08 6.68
N LEU A 97 -17.83 -8.79 6.85
CA LEU A 97 -17.72 -8.20 8.17
C LEU A 97 -19.09 -8.00 8.81
N PRO A 98 -19.26 -8.36 10.09
CA PRO A 98 -20.52 -8.16 10.79
C PRO A 98 -20.81 -6.67 10.98
N PRO A 99 -22.10 -6.28 11.15
CA PRO A 99 -22.46 -4.88 11.34
C PRO A 99 -21.83 -4.23 12.57
N THR A 100 -21.29 -5.01 13.49
CA THR A 100 -20.63 -4.57 14.72
C THR A 100 -19.22 -4.05 14.56
N VAL A 101 -18.52 -4.33 13.44
CA VAL A 101 -17.12 -3.93 13.23
C VAL A 101 -17.00 -2.42 13.15
N ARG A 102 -16.14 -1.86 14.01
CA ARG A 102 -15.84 -0.44 14.13
C ARG A 102 -14.46 -0.07 13.63
N ARG A 103 -13.46 -0.96 13.81
CA ARG A 103 -12.07 -0.71 13.44
C ARG A 103 -11.45 -1.86 12.67
N ILE A 104 -10.70 -1.49 11.63
CA ILE A 104 -9.81 -2.38 10.88
C ILE A 104 -8.40 -1.80 11.02
N GLY A 105 -7.49 -2.52 11.65
CA GLY A 105 -6.13 -2.07 11.91
C GLY A 105 -5.25 -1.97 10.67
N ALA A 106 -4.08 -1.36 10.84
CA ALA A 106 -3.10 -1.22 9.76
C ALA A 106 -2.71 -2.59 9.20
N ALA A 107 -2.64 -2.69 7.86
CA ALA A 107 -2.29 -3.91 7.14
C ALA A 107 -3.13 -5.16 7.52
N ALA A 108 -4.33 -4.99 8.07
CA ALA A 108 -5.13 -6.10 8.61
C ALA A 108 -5.40 -7.22 7.61
N PHE A 109 -5.56 -6.90 6.33
CA PHE A 109 -5.76 -7.85 5.23
C PHE A 109 -4.65 -7.73 4.17
N ASP A 110 -3.47 -7.18 4.54
CA ASP A 110 -2.37 -7.06 3.59
C ASP A 110 -1.93 -8.44 3.11
N GLY A 111 -1.81 -8.61 1.79
CA GLY A 111 -1.41 -9.88 1.16
C GLY A 111 -2.54 -10.91 1.06
N CYS A 112 -3.80 -10.57 1.33
CA CYS A 112 -4.95 -11.44 1.01
C CYS A 112 -5.16 -11.47 -0.51
N ALA A 113 -4.28 -12.15 -1.23
CA ALA A 113 -4.14 -12.04 -2.68
C ALA A 113 -5.39 -12.46 -3.46
N THR A 114 -6.16 -13.42 -2.96
CA THR A 114 -7.39 -13.92 -3.60
C THR A 114 -8.66 -13.18 -3.19
N LEU A 115 -8.57 -12.23 -2.22
CA LEU A 115 -9.73 -11.49 -1.77
C LEU A 115 -10.35 -10.70 -2.94
N GLY A 116 -11.52 -11.16 -3.40
CA GLY A 116 -12.20 -10.62 -4.58
C GLY A 116 -13.23 -9.54 -4.26
N PHE A 117 -13.84 -9.62 -3.09
CA PHE A 117 -14.90 -8.73 -2.64
C PHE A 117 -14.77 -8.40 -1.15
N LEU A 118 -15.06 -7.16 -0.81
CA LEU A 118 -15.06 -6.67 0.57
C LEU A 118 -16.35 -5.87 0.82
N SER A 119 -17.07 -6.21 1.89
CA SER A 119 -18.23 -5.45 2.35
C SER A 119 -17.94 -4.78 3.68
N LEU A 120 -18.07 -3.45 3.72
CA LEU A 120 -17.81 -2.62 4.90
C LEU A 120 -19.12 -2.22 5.57
N PRO A 121 -19.26 -2.47 6.90
CA PRO A 121 -20.51 -2.26 7.63
C PRO A 121 -20.74 -0.79 8.00
N GLU A 122 -21.97 -0.51 8.49
CA GLU A 122 -22.37 0.85 8.89
C GLU A 122 -21.61 1.37 10.12
N ALA A 123 -21.25 0.49 11.06
CA ALA A 123 -20.57 0.90 12.29
C ALA A 123 -19.06 1.21 12.10
N LEU A 124 -18.49 0.90 10.93
CA LEU A 124 -17.06 1.08 10.68
C LEU A 124 -16.70 2.56 10.69
N THR A 125 -15.77 2.93 11.58
CA THR A 125 -15.29 4.31 11.76
C THR A 125 -13.82 4.50 11.42
N ASP A 126 -13.04 3.42 11.39
CA ASP A 126 -11.59 3.51 11.22
C ASP A 126 -11.04 2.37 10.35
N ILE A 127 -10.19 2.73 9.39
CA ILE A 127 -9.42 1.82 8.54
C ILE A 127 -7.96 2.28 8.60
N GLY A 128 -7.10 1.44 9.15
CA GLY A 128 -5.67 1.73 9.26
C GLY A 128 -4.94 1.68 7.92
N ASP A 129 -3.74 2.23 7.91
CA ASP A 129 -2.91 2.35 6.71
C ASP A 129 -2.63 0.99 6.07
N MET A 130 -2.67 0.96 4.73
CA MET A 130 -2.39 -0.25 3.95
C MET A 130 -3.27 -1.46 4.30
N ALA A 131 -4.43 -1.27 4.96
CA ALA A 131 -5.28 -2.37 5.44
C ALA A 131 -5.59 -3.43 4.37
N PHE A 132 -5.68 -3.04 3.11
CA PHE A 132 -6.00 -3.91 1.97
C PHE A 132 -4.89 -3.93 0.90
N ARG A 133 -3.62 -3.61 1.27
CA ARG A 133 -2.49 -3.75 0.35
C ARG A 133 -2.33 -5.21 -0.04
N GLY A 134 -1.88 -5.51 -1.26
CA GLY A 134 -1.66 -6.89 -1.69
C GLY A 134 -2.93 -7.72 -1.97
N CYS A 135 -4.14 -7.13 -1.84
CA CYS A 135 -5.39 -7.77 -2.24
C CYS A 135 -5.57 -7.70 -3.76
N ARG A 136 -4.75 -8.45 -4.50
CA ARG A 136 -4.62 -8.32 -5.97
C ARG A 136 -5.87 -8.67 -6.73
N SER A 137 -6.69 -9.57 -6.20
CA SER A 137 -7.95 -10.00 -6.81
C SER A 137 -9.13 -9.10 -6.46
N LEU A 138 -8.96 -8.10 -5.59
CA LEU A 138 -10.06 -7.24 -5.15
C LEU A 138 -10.61 -6.44 -6.34
N ARG A 139 -11.86 -6.74 -6.70
CA ARG A 139 -12.55 -6.12 -7.83
C ARG A 139 -13.48 -4.99 -7.42
N ARG A 140 -14.01 -5.07 -6.22
CA ARG A 140 -15.02 -4.13 -5.73
C ARG A 140 -15.00 -4.06 -4.20
N VAL A 141 -15.16 -2.86 -3.68
CA VAL A 141 -15.52 -2.61 -2.28
C VAL A 141 -16.97 -2.15 -2.25
N SER A 142 -17.77 -2.67 -1.32
CA SER A 142 -19.11 -2.20 -1.01
C SER A 142 -19.10 -1.57 0.38
N VAL A 143 -19.82 -0.48 0.54
CA VAL A 143 -19.96 0.21 1.83
C VAL A 143 -21.44 0.34 2.15
N SER A 144 -21.83 0.05 3.39
CA SER A 144 -23.22 0.26 3.84
C SER A 144 -23.65 1.71 3.56
N PRO A 145 -24.82 1.95 2.95
CA PRO A 145 -25.32 3.32 2.71
C PRO A 145 -25.47 4.16 3.99
N LYS A 146 -25.58 3.50 5.14
CA LYS A 146 -25.69 4.13 6.46
C LYS A 146 -24.33 4.47 7.07
N ASN A 147 -23.22 4.06 6.47
CA ASN A 147 -21.89 4.38 7.00
C ASN A 147 -21.65 5.89 6.93
N ARG A 148 -21.16 6.46 8.05
CA ARG A 148 -20.97 7.92 8.20
C ARG A 148 -19.54 8.38 7.92
N MET A 149 -18.57 7.45 7.83
CA MET A 149 -17.15 7.76 7.66
C MET A 149 -16.65 7.45 6.24
N PHE A 150 -17.23 6.40 5.64
CA PHE A 150 -16.77 5.91 4.33
C PHE A 150 -17.94 5.83 3.35
N TYR A 151 -17.61 5.86 2.08
CA TYR A 151 -18.54 5.58 0.98
C TYR A 151 -17.80 4.92 -0.18
N GLU A 152 -18.54 4.31 -1.06
CA GLU A 152 -18.00 3.81 -2.31
C GLU A 152 -18.58 4.57 -3.50
N ARG A 153 -17.77 4.71 -4.55
CA ARG A 153 -18.22 5.15 -5.86
C ARG A 153 -17.63 4.23 -6.91
N GLU A 154 -18.50 3.55 -7.65
CA GLU A 154 -18.10 2.57 -8.66
C GLU A 154 -17.19 1.46 -8.10
N GLY A 155 -17.39 1.07 -6.83
CA GLY A 155 -16.60 0.06 -6.14
C GLY A 155 -15.24 0.53 -5.61
N VAL A 156 -14.86 1.79 -5.80
CA VAL A 156 -13.68 2.44 -5.22
C VAL A 156 -14.02 3.01 -3.86
N LEU A 157 -13.17 2.80 -2.88
CA LEU A 157 -13.38 3.23 -1.49
C LEU A 157 -12.85 4.64 -1.25
N PHE A 158 -13.68 5.47 -0.64
CA PHE A 158 -13.35 6.82 -0.20
C PHE A 158 -13.74 7.02 1.26
N ASP A 159 -13.05 7.93 1.94
CA ASP A 159 -13.57 8.53 3.16
C ASP A 159 -14.39 9.80 2.86
N ARG A 160 -15.08 10.30 3.87
CA ARG A 160 -15.89 11.54 3.72
C ARG A 160 -15.07 12.82 3.94
N CYS A 161 -13.77 12.68 4.26
CA CYS A 161 -12.83 13.79 4.37
C CYS A 161 -12.11 14.11 3.04
N GLY A 162 -12.49 13.43 1.95
CA GLY A 162 -11.92 13.68 0.61
C GLY A 162 -10.65 12.88 0.31
N GLN A 163 -10.46 11.72 0.96
CA GLN A 163 -9.38 10.81 0.65
C GLN A 163 -9.89 9.64 -0.20
N LEU A 164 -9.16 9.27 -1.26
CA LEU A 164 -9.31 7.98 -1.91
C LEU A 164 -8.53 6.94 -1.08
N VAL A 165 -9.27 6.07 -0.41
CA VAL A 165 -8.69 5.05 0.50
C VAL A 165 -8.16 3.85 -0.27
N ARG A 166 -8.96 3.31 -1.21
CA ARG A 166 -8.56 2.13 -1.96
C ARG A 166 -9.23 2.06 -3.33
N TYR A 167 -8.43 2.03 -4.38
CA TYR A 167 -8.81 1.56 -5.71
C TYR A 167 -8.62 0.04 -5.74
N PRO A 168 -9.66 -0.76 -6.06
CA PRO A 168 -9.53 -2.21 -6.13
C PRO A 168 -8.62 -2.64 -7.28
N PRO A 169 -7.47 -3.27 -7.01
CA PRO A 169 -6.47 -3.55 -8.06
C PRO A 169 -6.88 -4.63 -9.06
N GLY A 170 -7.82 -5.49 -8.69
CA GLY A 170 -8.36 -6.54 -9.54
C GLY A 170 -9.49 -6.09 -10.47
N ARG A 171 -9.78 -4.78 -10.56
CA ARG A 171 -10.74 -4.24 -11.53
C ARG A 171 -10.24 -4.43 -12.95
N ASP A 172 -11.15 -4.80 -13.83
CA ASP A 172 -10.90 -4.91 -15.26
C ASP A 172 -11.12 -3.53 -15.93
N ALA A 173 -10.20 -2.59 -15.65
CA ALA A 173 -10.25 -1.23 -16.18
C ALA A 173 -8.84 -0.73 -16.52
N PHE A 174 -8.70 -0.16 -17.72
CA PHE A 174 -7.42 0.38 -18.20
C PHE A 174 -7.20 1.85 -17.83
N ALA A 175 -8.26 2.57 -17.54
CA ALA A 175 -8.21 3.97 -17.14
C ALA A 175 -9.14 4.24 -15.94
N TYR A 176 -8.77 5.20 -15.13
CA TYR A 176 -9.60 5.69 -14.04
C TYR A 176 -9.36 7.18 -13.81
N THR A 177 -10.45 7.93 -13.63
CA THR A 177 -10.35 9.35 -13.25
C THR A 177 -10.82 9.51 -11.81
N VAL A 178 -9.91 10.00 -10.96
CA VAL A 178 -10.21 10.30 -9.56
C VAL A 178 -11.20 11.48 -9.52
N PRO A 179 -12.32 11.37 -8.79
CA PRO A 179 -13.35 12.40 -8.76
C PRO A 179 -12.84 13.77 -8.27
N PRO A 180 -13.43 14.87 -8.76
CA PRO A 180 -13.20 16.19 -8.19
C PRO A 180 -13.51 16.22 -6.69
N GLY A 181 -12.77 17.04 -5.92
CA GLY A 181 -12.92 17.15 -4.47
C GLY A 181 -12.07 16.17 -3.67
N VAL A 182 -11.44 15.16 -4.30
CA VAL A 182 -10.44 14.34 -3.62
C VAL A 182 -9.17 15.17 -3.40
N HIS A 183 -8.73 15.23 -2.13
CA HIS A 183 -7.56 16.00 -1.72
C HIS A 183 -6.33 15.13 -1.46
N SER A 184 -6.52 13.85 -1.17
CA SER A 184 -5.42 12.93 -0.87
C SER A 184 -5.67 11.53 -1.40
N LEU A 185 -4.57 10.85 -1.72
CA LEU A 185 -4.51 9.41 -1.93
C LEU A 185 -3.92 8.78 -0.67
N ALA A 186 -4.59 7.77 -0.13
CA ALA A 186 -4.09 7.01 1.03
C ALA A 186 -2.83 6.21 0.68
N ASP A 187 -2.15 5.71 1.70
CA ASP A 187 -1.04 4.80 1.54
C ASP A 187 -1.49 3.52 0.83
N GLY A 188 -0.80 3.19 -0.25
CA GLY A 188 -1.16 2.07 -1.11
C GLY A 188 -2.47 2.20 -1.89
N ALA A 189 -3.04 3.40 -2.05
CA ALA A 189 -4.36 3.62 -2.65
C ALA A 189 -4.58 2.92 -4.00
N PHE A 190 -3.62 2.96 -4.92
CA PHE A 190 -3.60 2.29 -6.23
C PHE A 190 -2.54 1.18 -6.30
N SER A 191 -2.00 0.74 -5.15
CA SER A 191 -0.95 -0.27 -5.18
C SER A 191 -1.43 -1.54 -5.88
N GLU A 192 -0.57 -2.10 -6.75
CA GLU A 192 -0.83 -3.32 -7.53
C GLU A 192 -2.03 -3.22 -8.50
N ALA A 193 -2.50 -2.03 -8.85
CA ALA A 193 -3.49 -1.80 -9.91
C ALA A 193 -2.87 -2.07 -11.29
N THR A 194 -2.54 -3.34 -11.55
CA THR A 194 -1.72 -3.74 -12.70
C THR A 194 -2.41 -3.56 -14.05
N MET A 195 -3.73 -3.48 -14.10
CA MET A 195 -4.45 -3.24 -15.36
C MET A 195 -4.47 -1.77 -15.77
N LEU A 196 -4.31 -0.84 -14.81
CA LEU A 196 -4.36 0.60 -15.11
C LEU A 196 -3.18 1.05 -15.96
N ARG A 197 -3.50 1.75 -17.03
CA ARG A 197 -2.55 2.40 -17.94
C ARG A 197 -2.55 3.91 -17.81
N GLU A 198 -3.69 4.45 -17.39
CA GLU A 198 -3.94 5.88 -17.27
C GLU A 198 -4.70 6.18 -15.98
N VAL A 199 -4.29 7.22 -15.26
CA VAL A 199 -4.99 7.75 -14.09
C VAL A 199 -5.09 9.26 -14.19
N GLY A 200 -6.33 9.77 -14.26
CA GLY A 200 -6.60 11.20 -14.17
C GLY A 200 -6.66 11.63 -12.69
N LEU A 201 -5.89 12.64 -12.32
CA LEU A 201 -5.87 13.19 -10.97
C LEU A 201 -6.54 14.57 -10.91
N PRO A 202 -7.36 14.86 -9.89
CA PRO A 202 -8.08 16.14 -9.80
C PRO A 202 -7.15 17.26 -9.34
N GLY A 203 -7.44 18.49 -9.78
CA GLY A 203 -6.69 19.68 -9.38
C GLY A 203 -6.76 20.03 -7.88
N SER A 204 -7.66 19.39 -7.13
CA SER A 204 -7.76 19.50 -5.66
C SER A 204 -6.72 18.66 -4.91
N LEU A 205 -6.03 17.72 -5.57
CA LEU A 205 -5.09 16.81 -4.91
C LEU A 205 -3.88 17.56 -4.35
N THR A 206 -3.56 17.30 -3.08
CA THR A 206 -2.43 17.92 -2.36
C THR A 206 -1.43 16.89 -1.85
N ARG A 207 -1.88 15.65 -1.58
CA ARG A 207 -1.06 14.58 -0.99
C ARG A 207 -1.22 13.27 -1.74
N ILE A 208 -0.09 12.60 -1.95
CA ILE A 208 0.00 11.21 -2.45
C ILE A 208 0.69 10.39 -1.37
N GLY A 209 0.02 9.38 -0.85
CA GLY A 209 0.50 8.54 0.25
C GLY A 209 1.68 7.64 -0.13
N GLN A 210 2.25 6.98 0.87
CA GLN A 210 3.33 6.01 0.70
C GLN A 210 2.87 4.85 -0.20
N GLY A 211 3.70 4.47 -1.19
CA GLY A 211 3.39 3.38 -2.09
C GLY A 211 2.06 3.53 -2.84
N ALA A 212 1.51 4.75 -2.98
CA ALA A 212 0.18 4.96 -3.54
C ALA A 212 -0.03 4.28 -4.90
N PHE A 213 0.98 4.25 -5.76
CA PHE A 213 0.96 3.54 -7.06
C PHE A 213 1.95 2.37 -7.12
N TYR A 214 2.40 1.88 -5.95
CA TYR A 214 3.39 0.80 -5.89
C TYR A 214 2.96 -0.40 -6.75
N ARG A 215 3.83 -0.83 -7.67
CA ARG A 215 3.55 -1.92 -8.63
C ARG A 215 2.33 -1.70 -9.54
N ALA A 216 1.93 -0.49 -9.83
CA ALA A 216 1.03 -0.19 -10.95
C ALA A 216 1.81 -0.37 -12.28
N LYS A 217 2.09 -1.64 -12.64
CA LYS A 217 3.11 -2.02 -13.63
C LYS A 217 2.86 -1.51 -15.04
N HIS A 218 1.59 -1.31 -15.43
CA HIS A 218 1.23 -0.87 -16.77
C HIS A 218 0.90 0.62 -16.87
N LEU A 219 1.01 1.38 -15.75
CA LEU A 219 0.84 2.84 -15.75
C LEU A 219 1.95 3.47 -16.61
N ARG A 220 1.55 4.18 -17.69
CA ARG A 220 2.49 4.68 -18.71
C ARG A 220 2.97 6.10 -18.46
N SER A 221 2.08 6.93 -17.99
CA SER A 221 2.37 8.34 -17.68
C SER A 221 1.47 8.81 -16.54
N LEU A 222 1.96 9.80 -15.80
CA LEU A 222 1.19 10.43 -14.75
C LEU A 222 1.61 11.90 -14.64
N ASP A 223 0.66 12.81 -14.82
CA ASP A 223 0.87 14.23 -14.60
C ASP A 223 0.28 14.61 -13.23
N LEU A 224 1.15 15.01 -12.32
CA LEU A 224 0.73 15.36 -10.96
C LEU A 224 0.16 16.78 -10.95
N PRO A 225 -0.99 17.00 -10.30
CA PRO A 225 -1.61 18.32 -10.20
C PRO A 225 -0.69 19.34 -9.49
N PRO A 226 -0.77 20.63 -9.85
CA PRO A 226 0.15 21.65 -9.35
C PRO A 226 0.06 21.89 -7.83
N ARG A 227 -1.04 21.48 -7.20
CA ARG A 227 -1.25 21.59 -5.74
C ARG A 227 -0.63 20.47 -4.93
N VAL A 228 -0.11 19.42 -5.56
CA VAL A 228 0.56 18.33 -4.83
C VAL A 228 1.87 18.84 -4.25
N THR A 229 1.99 18.81 -2.93
CA THR A 229 3.18 19.21 -2.17
C THR A 229 3.79 18.04 -1.40
N GLU A 230 3.02 16.97 -1.18
CA GLU A 230 3.44 15.80 -0.41
C GLU A 230 3.34 14.54 -1.26
N ILE A 231 4.47 13.85 -1.37
CA ILE A 231 4.57 12.53 -2.00
C ILE A 231 5.25 11.60 -0.98
N GLY A 232 4.62 10.48 -0.68
CA GLY A 232 5.16 9.47 0.24
C GLY A 232 6.31 8.67 -0.38
N ALA A 233 7.07 7.99 0.48
CA ALA A 233 8.09 7.04 0.03
C ALA A 233 7.46 5.95 -0.86
N GLU A 234 8.22 5.41 -1.82
CA GLU A 234 7.78 4.35 -2.73
C GLU A 234 6.53 4.69 -3.57
N ALA A 235 6.08 5.95 -3.61
CA ALA A 235 4.78 6.33 -4.19
C ALA A 235 4.56 5.77 -5.60
N PHE A 236 5.61 5.69 -6.42
CA PHE A 236 5.60 5.14 -7.79
C PHE A 236 6.54 3.94 -7.93
N GLY A 237 6.94 3.31 -6.81
CA GLY A 237 7.88 2.20 -6.82
C GLY A 237 7.40 1.05 -7.70
N ALA A 238 8.30 0.48 -8.53
CA ALA A 238 8.05 -0.62 -9.45
C ALA A 238 6.89 -0.39 -10.44
N CYS A 239 6.65 0.87 -10.85
CA CYS A 239 5.81 1.22 -11.99
C CYS A 239 6.62 0.98 -13.29
N GLU A 240 6.76 -0.28 -13.70
CA GLU A 240 7.70 -0.73 -14.72
C GLU A 240 7.51 -0.05 -16.08
N ALA A 241 6.25 0.26 -16.47
CA ALA A 241 5.93 0.90 -17.75
C ALA A 241 5.88 2.43 -17.68
N LEU A 242 6.12 3.06 -16.52
CA LEU A 242 6.05 4.51 -16.36
C LEU A 242 7.19 5.16 -17.11
N ALA A 243 6.87 5.74 -18.27
CA ALA A 243 7.86 6.37 -19.13
C ALA A 243 8.03 7.86 -18.85
N ARG A 244 6.99 8.52 -18.32
CA ARG A 244 6.98 9.96 -18.03
C ARG A 244 6.19 10.26 -16.76
N VAL A 245 6.71 11.20 -15.99
CA VAL A 245 6.02 11.78 -14.82
C VAL A 245 6.16 13.30 -14.86
N GLY A 246 5.03 14.00 -14.76
CA GLY A 246 5.00 15.46 -14.58
C GLY A 246 5.00 15.77 -13.08
N LEU A 247 6.09 16.35 -12.57
CA LEU A 247 6.22 16.71 -11.16
C LEU A 247 5.74 18.15 -10.90
N PRO A 248 4.99 18.39 -9.81
CA PRO A 248 4.45 19.71 -9.50
C PRO A 248 5.52 20.68 -9.00
N CYS A 249 5.38 21.96 -9.34
CA CYS A 249 6.36 22.99 -9.00
C CYS A 249 6.53 23.24 -7.48
N GLY A 250 5.55 22.85 -6.66
CA GLY A 250 5.62 22.97 -5.19
C GLY A 250 6.46 21.89 -4.51
N LEU A 251 6.95 20.88 -5.25
CA LEU A 251 7.74 19.81 -4.67
C LEU A 251 9.14 20.31 -4.28
N THR A 252 9.58 19.99 -3.06
CA THR A 252 10.90 20.36 -2.52
C THR A 252 11.86 19.18 -2.35
N THR A 253 11.31 17.99 -2.31
CA THR A 253 12.06 16.74 -2.11
C THR A 253 11.48 15.62 -2.97
N VAL A 254 12.33 14.84 -3.63
CA VAL A 254 11.96 13.53 -4.16
C VAL A 254 12.10 12.53 -3.01
N PRO A 255 11.03 11.85 -2.58
CA PRO A 255 11.09 10.96 -1.41
C PRO A 255 11.97 9.72 -1.65
N PRO A 256 12.36 9.02 -0.57
CA PRO A 256 13.06 7.74 -0.70
C PRO A 256 12.26 6.73 -1.55
N LEU A 257 12.97 6.00 -2.41
CA LEU A 257 12.41 4.93 -3.25
C LEU A 257 11.23 5.37 -4.14
N ALA A 258 10.99 6.68 -4.32
CA ALA A 258 9.79 7.19 -5.00
C ALA A 258 9.56 6.59 -6.38
N PHE A 259 10.61 6.38 -7.15
CA PHE A 259 10.59 5.82 -8.51
C PHE A 259 11.45 4.56 -8.64
N PHE A 260 11.78 3.88 -7.53
CA PHE A 260 12.61 2.69 -7.63
C PHE A 260 11.98 1.66 -8.57
N GLY A 261 12.76 1.03 -9.43
CA GLY A 261 12.28 0.02 -10.36
C GLY A 261 11.35 0.54 -11.47
N CYS A 262 11.24 1.86 -11.68
CA CYS A 262 10.54 2.45 -12.84
C CYS A 262 11.40 2.25 -14.10
N ALA A 263 11.46 1.01 -14.58
CA ALA A 263 12.36 0.61 -15.66
C ALA A 263 12.11 1.37 -16.99
N GLY A 264 10.88 1.81 -17.23
CA GLY A 264 10.48 2.56 -18.43
C GLY A 264 10.77 4.06 -18.39
N LEU A 265 11.13 4.62 -17.23
CA LEU A 265 11.33 6.07 -17.06
C LEU A 265 12.58 6.53 -17.83
N THR A 266 12.42 7.51 -18.73
CA THR A 266 13.50 7.92 -19.64
C THR A 266 14.17 9.22 -19.24
N ASP A 267 13.40 10.23 -18.93
CA ASP A 267 13.89 11.58 -18.61
C ASP A 267 13.05 12.18 -17.49
N VAL A 268 13.71 12.83 -16.55
CA VAL A 268 13.05 13.48 -15.40
C VAL A 268 13.50 14.92 -15.28
N ALA A 269 12.54 15.84 -15.40
CA ALA A 269 12.74 17.23 -15.04
C ALA A 269 12.24 17.47 -13.61
N LEU A 270 13.18 17.70 -12.70
CA LEU A 270 12.83 18.07 -11.33
C LEU A 270 12.44 19.55 -11.26
N PRO A 271 11.36 19.87 -10.55
CA PRO A 271 10.96 21.26 -10.33
C PRO A 271 12.08 22.08 -9.69
N PRO A 272 12.12 23.41 -9.95
CA PRO A 272 13.17 24.28 -9.43
C PRO A 272 13.30 24.28 -7.91
N GLY A 273 12.21 24.00 -7.18
CA GLY A 273 12.16 23.92 -5.72
C GLY A 273 12.80 22.66 -5.13
N VAL A 274 13.07 21.63 -5.93
CA VAL A 274 13.64 20.39 -5.43
C VAL A 274 15.10 20.56 -5.07
N THR A 275 15.40 20.36 -3.78
CA THR A 275 16.75 20.48 -3.23
C THR A 275 17.32 19.16 -2.74
N LYS A 276 16.48 18.12 -2.61
CA LYS A 276 16.86 16.81 -2.09
C LYS A 276 16.28 15.69 -2.92
N ILE A 277 17.09 14.70 -3.23
CA ILE A 277 16.71 13.38 -3.75
C ILE A 277 16.92 12.37 -2.63
N GLY A 278 15.90 11.59 -2.29
CA GLY A 278 15.94 10.59 -1.23
C GLY A 278 16.75 9.37 -1.60
N GLU A 279 17.00 8.52 -0.61
CA GLU A 279 17.67 7.23 -0.77
C GLU A 279 16.94 6.35 -1.80
N GLY A 280 17.70 5.74 -2.73
CA GLY A 280 17.15 4.84 -3.75
C GLY A 280 16.05 5.43 -4.63
N ALA A 281 15.87 6.76 -4.67
CA ALA A 281 14.72 7.40 -5.29
C ALA A 281 14.50 6.98 -6.76
N PHE A 282 15.57 6.71 -7.51
CA PHE A 282 15.55 6.22 -8.89
C PHE A 282 16.29 4.89 -9.05
N LEU A 283 16.50 4.15 -7.96
CA LEU A 283 17.16 2.84 -7.98
C LEU A 283 16.52 1.93 -9.04
N GLY A 284 17.31 1.38 -9.96
CA GLY A 284 16.83 0.44 -10.98
C GLY A 284 15.99 1.08 -12.09
N CYS A 285 16.02 2.41 -12.27
CA CYS A 285 15.45 3.10 -13.43
C CYS A 285 16.32 2.86 -14.66
N ARG A 286 16.25 1.66 -15.23
CA ARG A 286 17.20 1.18 -16.25
C ARG A 286 17.18 1.99 -17.55
N SER A 287 16.04 2.59 -17.93
CA SER A 287 15.92 3.41 -19.13
C SER A 287 16.21 4.90 -18.91
N LEU A 288 16.44 5.33 -17.66
CA LEU A 288 16.66 6.72 -17.31
C LEU A 288 17.95 7.25 -17.97
N ARG A 289 17.83 8.26 -18.83
CA ARG A 289 18.92 8.83 -19.61
C ARG A 289 19.41 10.15 -19.03
N SER A 290 18.47 10.97 -18.55
CA SER A 290 18.78 12.29 -18.03
C SER A 290 17.90 12.67 -16.85
N VAL A 291 18.52 13.40 -15.90
CA VAL A 291 17.80 14.08 -14.84
C VAL A 291 18.23 15.55 -14.87
N THR A 292 17.26 16.44 -15.04
CA THR A 292 17.48 17.89 -14.99
C THR A 292 16.97 18.43 -13.66
N ALA A 293 17.81 19.15 -12.95
CA ALA A 293 17.48 19.71 -11.64
C ALA A 293 17.95 21.17 -11.53
N GLY A 294 17.30 21.93 -10.66
CA GLY A 294 17.75 23.24 -10.25
C GLY A 294 18.89 23.13 -9.22
N ARG A 295 18.67 23.62 -8.01
CA ARG A 295 19.66 23.64 -6.91
C ARG A 295 19.61 22.38 -6.06
N LEU A 296 20.11 21.26 -6.54
CA LEU A 296 20.29 20.08 -5.69
C LEU A 296 21.32 20.35 -4.59
N ARG A 297 20.97 20.01 -3.36
CA ARG A 297 21.86 20.10 -2.19
C ARG A 297 22.26 18.71 -1.68
N VAL A 298 21.35 17.76 -1.72
CA VAL A 298 21.54 16.41 -1.18
C VAL A 298 21.02 15.38 -2.16
N VAL A 299 21.81 14.34 -2.39
CA VAL A 299 21.43 13.12 -3.09
C VAL A 299 21.66 11.95 -2.15
N GLY A 300 20.60 11.20 -1.85
CA GLY A 300 20.64 10.06 -0.95
C GLY A 300 21.45 8.89 -1.50
N GLU A 301 21.78 7.95 -0.64
CA GLU A 301 22.48 6.72 -1.02
C GLU A 301 21.70 5.95 -2.07
N ASN A 302 22.40 5.31 -2.99
CA ASN A 302 21.84 4.49 -4.07
C ASN A 302 20.74 5.17 -4.93
N ALA A 303 20.63 6.51 -4.88
CA ALA A 303 19.58 7.23 -5.57
C ALA A 303 19.50 6.92 -7.07
N PHE A 304 20.62 6.61 -7.73
CA PHE A 304 20.71 6.27 -9.15
C PHE A 304 21.38 4.91 -9.40
N SER A 305 21.49 4.05 -8.38
CA SER A 305 22.03 2.72 -8.56
C SER A 305 21.21 1.94 -9.60
N ASP A 306 21.88 1.13 -10.43
CA ASP A 306 21.28 0.37 -11.53
C ASP A 306 20.56 1.22 -12.61
N CYS A 307 20.83 2.53 -12.68
CA CYS A 307 20.40 3.39 -13.79
C CYS A 307 21.39 3.23 -14.97
N VAL A 308 21.42 2.06 -15.57
CA VAL A 308 22.45 1.66 -16.57
C VAL A 308 22.46 2.53 -17.84
N SER A 309 21.38 3.25 -18.13
CA SER A 309 21.28 4.16 -19.28
C SER A 309 21.60 5.61 -18.94
N LEU A 310 21.84 5.95 -17.67
CA LEU A 310 22.00 7.33 -17.22
C LEU A 310 23.27 7.96 -17.78
N ARG A 311 23.09 9.08 -18.49
CA ARG A 311 24.18 9.81 -19.15
C ARG A 311 24.52 11.12 -18.46
N SER A 312 23.53 11.77 -17.86
CA SER A 312 23.71 13.07 -17.23
C SER A 312 22.71 13.33 -16.10
N VAL A 313 23.22 13.89 -15.02
CA VAL A 313 22.45 14.56 -14.00
C VAL A 313 22.91 16.02 -14.01
N SER A 314 22.11 16.91 -14.59
CA SER A 314 22.45 18.34 -14.66
C SER A 314 21.84 19.08 -13.47
N ALA A 315 22.66 19.77 -12.72
CA ALA A 315 22.24 20.65 -11.62
C ALA A 315 23.05 21.94 -11.67
N THR A 316 22.45 23.05 -11.22
CA THR A 316 23.11 24.36 -11.19
C THR A 316 24.21 24.46 -10.12
N ALA A 317 24.24 23.54 -9.14
CA ALA A 317 25.27 23.41 -8.14
C ALA A 317 25.49 21.91 -7.83
N LEU A 318 26.73 21.53 -7.53
CA LEU A 318 27.06 20.15 -7.16
C LEU A 318 26.48 19.84 -5.76
N PRO A 319 25.68 18.81 -5.62
CA PRO A 319 25.11 18.40 -4.33
C PRO A 319 26.17 17.70 -3.46
N ARG A 320 25.91 17.63 -2.15
CA ARG A 320 26.57 16.64 -1.29
C ARG A 320 25.97 15.27 -1.63
N VAL A 321 26.82 14.36 -2.06
CA VAL A 321 26.44 13.00 -2.49
C VAL A 321 26.75 12.06 -1.33
N GLY A 322 25.80 11.20 -0.95
CA GLY A 322 26.07 10.09 -0.04
C GLY A 322 27.08 9.09 -0.65
N THR A 323 27.82 8.40 0.20
CA THR A 323 29.09 7.71 -0.09
C THR A 323 29.03 6.47 -1.00
N SER A 324 27.91 6.13 -1.63
CA SER A 324 27.82 4.94 -2.48
C SER A 324 27.18 5.18 -3.85
N GLY A 325 27.94 4.87 -4.91
CA GLY A 325 27.44 4.62 -6.27
C GLY A 325 27.02 5.84 -7.13
N ASN A 326 26.90 7.03 -6.56
CA ASN A 326 26.37 8.21 -7.27
C ASN A 326 27.47 9.16 -7.81
N GLU A 327 28.70 9.04 -7.32
CA GLU A 327 29.79 10.02 -7.59
C GLU A 327 30.15 10.11 -9.08
N ALA A 328 30.13 8.99 -9.79
CA ALA A 328 30.52 8.93 -11.19
C ALA A 328 29.60 9.75 -12.12
N PHE A 329 28.32 9.90 -11.79
CA PHE A 329 27.35 10.64 -12.62
C PHE A 329 27.47 12.14 -12.48
N PHE A 330 27.81 12.63 -11.29
CA PHE A 330 27.96 14.07 -11.01
C PHE A 330 29.28 14.61 -11.52
N THR A 331 30.38 13.84 -11.45
CA THR A 331 31.68 14.24 -12.02
C THR A 331 31.63 14.37 -13.55
N ALA A 332 30.90 13.49 -14.24
CA ALA A 332 30.74 13.57 -15.69
C ALA A 332 29.92 14.81 -16.14
N ALA A 333 28.94 15.24 -15.36
CA ALA A 333 28.17 16.46 -15.64
C ALA A 333 28.98 17.74 -15.46
N ALA A 334 29.82 17.80 -14.43
CA ALA A 334 30.72 18.93 -14.18
C ALA A 334 31.77 19.13 -15.27
N GLN A 335 32.26 18.03 -15.88
CA GLN A 335 33.25 18.10 -16.96
C GLN A 335 32.65 18.51 -18.32
N LYS A 336 31.34 18.40 -18.52
CA LYS A 336 30.67 18.76 -19.79
C LYS A 336 30.19 20.20 -19.89
N ASN A 337 30.46 21.03 -18.89
CA ASN A 337 30.18 22.46 -18.97
C ASN A 337 31.48 23.29 -18.89
N PRO A 338 32.38 23.21 -19.89
CA PRO A 338 33.51 24.13 -20.01
C PRO A 338 33.02 25.39 -20.71
N ARG A 339 32.80 26.46 -19.93
CA ARG A 339 32.86 27.85 -20.38
C ARG A 339 31.86 28.25 -21.49
N GLY A 340 30.73 28.78 -21.09
CA GLY A 340 30.11 29.82 -21.85
C GLY A 340 30.97 31.09 -21.72
N GLY A 341 31.60 31.50 -22.81
CA GLY A 341 32.08 32.86 -22.98
C GLY A 341 30.92 33.77 -23.39
#